data_6edea958981ff77da89b4f77b1ea1e82
#
_entry.id   6edea958981ff77da89b4f77b1ea1e82
#
_cell.length_a   1.000
_cell.length_b   1.000
_cell.length_c   1.000
_cell.angle_alpha   90.00
_cell.angle_beta   90.00
_cell.angle_gamma   90.00
#
_symmetry.space_group_name_H-M   'P 1'
#
loop_
_entity.id
_entity.type
_entity.pdbx_description
1 polymer ?
#
loop_
_entity_poly.entity_id
_entity_poly.type
_entity_poly.pdbx_seq_one_letter_code
_entity_poly.pdbx_strand_id
1 'polypeptide(L)'
;MKKILSILTITIILSACGGGEEGYVGDGYDRGVLLTNITDNIIIPAYENFSTKLNDLENAVGLFSTQTDQSNLDLVEDKWFDAYKAWQHVEMFDINMAEDINYRKKINSYPCNTARIELNIMNGGYDFDDPNHYAAQGFPTLDYLINGLPNGISNYTGASGSMYLGYLQDVINDIKINTNNIKNEWVTNRNEFVGSIDNTATSSLNKLTNDFIFYYEKGMRANKIGIPVGIFSGSALPQNVECYYYNLKTGNASKILLLEAFD
;
A
#
# COMPACT_ATOMS: atom_id res chain seq x y z
N MET A 1 15.62 50.02 41.39
CA MET A 1 15.05 50.31 40.05
C MET A 1 15.37 49.21 39.03
N LYS A 2 16.60 48.71 38.84
CA LYS A 2 16.91 47.65 37.85
C LYS A 2 16.17 46.32 38.08
N LYS A 3 15.92 45.90 39.33
CA LYS A 3 15.18 44.67 39.66
C LYS A 3 13.69 44.75 39.42
N ILE A 4 13.10 45.92 39.57
CA ILE A 4 11.65 46.15 39.31
C ILE A 4 11.38 46.15 37.80
N LEU A 5 12.34 46.69 37.01
CA LEU A 5 12.24 46.71 35.55
C LEU A 5 12.32 45.27 34.94
N SER A 6 13.16 44.40 35.51
CA SER A 6 13.25 42.99 35.09
C SER A 6 11.97 42.18 35.38
N ILE A 7 11.33 42.45 36.53
CA ILE A 7 10.05 41.79 36.88
C ILE A 7 8.93 42.26 35.95
N LEU A 8 8.87 43.52 35.59
CA LEU A 8 7.89 44.08 34.66
C LEU A 8 8.06 43.51 33.24
N THR A 9 9.28 43.31 32.80
CA THR A 9 9.58 42.73 31.47
C THR A 9 9.17 41.25 31.38
N ILE A 10 9.36 40.48 32.46
CA ILE A 10 8.97 39.06 32.55
C ILE A 10 7.43 38.94 32.55
N THR A 11 6.73 39.86 33.23
CA THR A 11 5.25 39.85 33.27
C THR A 11 4.64 40.14 31.90
N ILE A 12 5.26 41.01 31.10
CA ILE A 12 4.78 41.33 29.74
C ILE A 12 4.98 40.14 28.79
N ILE A 13 6.06 39.37 28.94
CA ILE A 13 6.32 38.19 28.08
C ILE A 13 5.32 37.07 28.41
N LEU A 14 4.89 36.90 29.66
CA LEU A 14 3.88 35.92 30.04
C LEU A 14 2.46 36.30 29.60
N SER A 15 2.17 37.56 29.35
CA SER A 15 0.86 38.00 28.82
C SER A 15 0.72 37.86 27.31
N ALA A 16 1.81 37.62 26.59
CA ALA A 16 1.78 37.40 25.13
C ALA A 16 1.32 36.01 24.68
N CYS A 17 1.20 35.03 25.63
CA CYS A 17 0.66 33.70 25.36
C CYS A 17 -0.80 33.50 25.76
N GLY A 18 -1.50 34.57 26.15
CA GLY A 18 -2.93 34.58 26.39
C GLY A 18 -3.69 34.99 25.14
N GLY A 19 -3.55 34.23 24.04
CA GLY A 19 -4.53 34.25 22.96
C GLY A 19 -5.85 33.75 23.57
N GLY A 20 -6.85 34.62 23.71
CA GLY A 20 -8.20 34.22 24.07
C GLY A 20 -8.61 33.09 23.17
N GLU A 21 -9.23 32.07 23.73
CA GLU A 21 -10.07 31.14 22.97
C GLU A 21 -11.19 32.01 22.35
N GLU A 22 -10.93 32.66 21.21
CA GLU A 22 -12.00 32.90 20.27
C GLU A 22 -12.49 31.49 19.93
N GLY A 23 -13.65 31.13 20.46
CA GLY A 23 -14.24 29.82 20.21
C GLY A 23 -14.19 29.59 18.71
N TYR A 24 -13.59 28.52 18.28
CA TYR A 24 -13.51 28.14 16.88
C TYR A 24 -14.91 28.21 16.29
N VAL A 25 -15.16 29.29 15.54
CA VAL A 25 -16.36 29.39 14.73
C VAL A 25 -16.14 28.40 13.62
N GLY A 26 -16.84 27.27 13.68
CA GLY A 26 -16.75 26.25 12.67
C GLY A 26 -16.85 26.87 11.28
N ASP A 27 -16.07 26.39 10.33
CA ASP A 27 -16.06 26.88 8.94
C ASP A 27 -17.39 26.66 8.19
N GLY A 28 -18.41 26.13 8.87
CA GLY A 28 -19.73 25.81 8.32
C GLY A 28 -19.71 24.62 7.34
N TYR A 29 -18.58 23.93 7.19
CA TYR A 29 -18.46 22.81 6.29
C TYR A 29 -18.97 21.51 6.93
N ASP A 30 -19.83 20.78 6.22
CA ASP A 30 -20.36 19.49 6.67
C ASP A 30 -19.37 18.35 6.39
N ARG A 31 -18.47 18.13 7.34
CA ARG A 31 -17.46 17.06 7.26
C ARG A 31 -18.10 15.67 7.26
N GLY A 32 -19.25 15.51 7.93
CA GLY A 32 -19.95 14.22 7.98
C GLY A 32 -20.48 13.80 6.63
N VAL A 33 -21.04 14.73 5.84
CA VAL A 33 -21.49 14.46 4.47
C VAL A 33 -20.31 14.10 3.57
N LEU A 34 -19.19 14.82 3.65
CA LEU A 34 -17.98 14.50 2.89
C LEU A 34 -17.43 13.11 3.24
N LEU A 35 -17.24 12.84 4.54
CA LEU A 35 -16.71 11.56 5.01
C LEU A 35 -17.63 10.40 4.64
N THR A 36 -18.96 10.59 4.72
CA THR A 36 -19.95 9.61 4.25
C THR A 36 -19.74 9.32 2.77
N ASN A 37 -19.67 10.37 1.95
CA ASN A 37 -19.50 10.19 0.49
C ASN A 37 -18.20 9.47 0.15
N ILE A 38 -17.07 9.87 0.75
CA ILE A 38 -15.76 9.24 0.50
C ILE A 38 -15.77 7.77 0.97
N THR A 39 -16.31 7.49 2.16
CA THR A 39 -16.33 6.13 2.71
C THR A 39 -17.20 5.20 1.88
N ASP A 40 -18.45 5.61 1.58
CA ASP A 40 -19.45 4.75 0.96
C ASP A 40 -19.30 4.60 -0.54
N ASN A 41 -18.82 5.64 -1.22
CA ASN A 41 -18.76 5.67 -2.68
C ASN A 41 -17.35 5.52 -3.27
N ILE A 42 -16.31 5.61 -2.43
CA ILE A 42 -14.92 5.49 -2.89
C ILE A 42 -14.20 4.37 -2.15
N ILE A 43 -14.00 4.48 -0.81
CA ILE A 43 -13.13 3.57 -0.06
C ILE A 43 -13.70 2.14 -0.04
N ILE A 44 -14.91 1.97 0.45
CA ILE A 44 -15.51 0.62 0.57
C ILE A 44 -15.62 -0.06 -0.80
N PRO A 45 -16.15 0.58 -1.86
CA PRO A 45 -16.20 -0.03 -3.19
C PRO A 45 -14.82 -0.35 -3.78
N ALA A 46 -13.79 0.47 -3.52
CA ALA A 46 -12.43 0.18 -3.97
C ALA A 46 -11.87 -1.09 -3.31
N TYR A 47 -12.04 -1.24 -1.98
CA TYR A 47 -11.66 -2.47 -1.27
C TYR A 47 -12.47 -3.70 -1.68
N GLU A 48 -13.77 -3.55 -1.99
CA GLU A 48 -14.61 -4.63 -2.52
C GLU A 48 -14.10 -5.10 -3.89
N ASN A 49 -13.81 -4.16 -4.80
CA ASN A 49 -13.23 -4.47 -6.10
C ASN A 49 -11.87 -5.15 -5.96
N PHE A 50 -10.98 -4.62 -5.12
CA PHE A 50 -9.66 -5.20 -4.90
C PHE A 50 -9.76 -6.62 -4.32
N SER A 51 -10.62 -6.85 -3.32
CA SER A 51 -10.89 -8.18 -2.76
C SER A 51 -11.39 -9.16 -3.83
N THR A 52 -12.23 -8.69 -4.76
CA THR A 52 -12.72 -9.50 -5.89
C THR A 52 -11.58 -9.89 -6.82
N LYS A 53 -10.69 -8.95 -7.19
CA LYS A 53 -9.52 -9.23 -8.03
C LYS A 53 -8.52 -10.18 -7.38
N LEU A 54 -8.35 -10.10 -6.07
CA LEU A 54 -7.53 -11.07 -5.32
C LEU A 54 -8.15 -12.47 -5.32
N ASN A 55 -9.47 -12.60 -5.27
CA ASN A 55 -10.14 -13.89 -5.41
C ASN A 55 -9.95 -14.47 -6.83
N ASP A 56 -10.01 -13.64 -7.87
CA ASP A 56 -9.75 -14.07 -9.25
C ASP A 56 -8.30 -14.57 -9.40
N LEU A 57 -7.33 -13.87 -8.79
CA LEU A 57 -5.92 -14.28 -8.76
C LEU A 57 -5.73 -15.61 -8.03
N GLU A 58 -6.32 -15.78 -6.84
CA GLU A 58 -6.24 -17.04 -6.10
C GLU A 58 -6.82 -18.21 -6.91
N ASN A 59 -7.96 -18.00 -7.58
CA ASN A 59 -8.56 -19.03 -8.44
C ASN A 59 -7.60 -19.40 -9.60
N ALA A 60 -6.95 -18.42 -10.22
CA ALA A 60 -5.97 -18.67 -11.29
C ALA A 60 -4.78 -19.48 -10.77
N VAL A 61 -4.25 -19.17 -9.59
CA VAL A 61 -3.17 -19.95 -8.96
C VAL A 61 -3.65 -21.34 -8.56
N GLY A 62 -4.90 -21.50 -8.14
CA GLY A 62 -5.53 -22.80 -7.91
C GLY A 62 -5.53 -23.68 -9.15
N LEU A 63 -5.90 -23.12 -10.32
CA LEU A 63 -5.82 -23.81 -11.60
C LEU A 63 -4.36 -24.15 -11.97
N PHE A 64 -3.46 -23.19 -11.85
CA PHE A 64 -2.02 -23.39 -12.12
C PHE A 64 -1.41 -24.48 -11.23
N SER A 65 -1.85 -24.60 -9.98
CA SER A 65 -1.37 -25.66 -9.08
C SER A 65 -1.87 -27.05 -9.45
N THR A 66 -3.03 -27.18 -10.09
CA THR A 66 -3.55 -28.46 -10.57
C THR A 66 -3.00 -28.85 -11.93
N GLN A 67 -2.71 -27.87 -12.78
CA GLN A 67 -2.14 -28.04 -14.11
C GLN A 67 -1.05 -26.98 -14.34
N THR A 68 0.17 -27.34 -14.02
CA THR A 68 1.33 -26.44 -14.09
C THR A 68 1.86 -26.35 -15.52
N ASP A 69 1.21 -25.53 -16.32
CA ASP A 69 1.56 -25.23 -17.71
C ASP A 69 1.63 -23.73 -17.98
N GLN A 70 2.17 -23.36 -19.15
CA GLN A 70 2.37 -21.96 -19.52
C GLN A 70 1.04 -21.19 -19.62
N SER A 71 -0.01 -21.83 -20.14
CA SER A 71 -1.33 -21.18 -20.30
C SER A 71 -1.94 -20.77 -18.97
N ASN A 72 -1.81 -21.62 -17.95
CA ASN A 72 -2.27 -21.30 -16.59
C ASN A 72 -1.37 -20.29 -15.90
N LEU A 73 -0.03 -20.30 -16.17
CA LEU A 73 0.87 -19.25 -15.69
C LEU A 73 0.55 -17.88 -16.32
N ASP A 74 0.23 -17.85 -17.60
CA ASP A 74 -0.21 -16.62 -18.30
C ASP A 74 -1.52 -16.11 -17.71
N LEU A 75 -2.45 -17.00 -17.34
CA LEU A 75 -3.68 -16.60 -16.63
C LEU A 75 -3.38 -16.02 -15.24
N VAL A 76 -2.42 -16.60 -14.50
CA VAL A 76 -1.98 -16.03 -13.20
C VAL A 76 -1.41 -14.62 -13.41
N GLU A 77 -0.58 -14.42 -14.46
CA GLU A 77 -0.01 -13.12 -14.79
C GLU A 77 -1.10 -12.09 -15.08
N ASP A 78 -2.11 -12.43 -15.89
CA ASP A 78 -3.22 -11.54 -16.20
C ASP A 78 -4.00 -11.13 -14.93
N LYS A 79 -4.34 -12.11 -14.07
CA LYS A 79 -5.08 -11.85 -12.82
C LYS A 79 -4.26 -11.11 -11.78
N TRP A 80 -2.95 -11.38 -11.70
CA TRP A 80 -2.02 -10.62 -10.86
C TRP A 80 -1.99 -9.15 -11.28
N PHE A 81 -1.87 -8.85 -12.59
CA PHE A 81 -1.83 -7.47 -13.04
C PHE A 81 -3.16 -6.74 -12.86
N ASP A 82 -4.30 -7.43 -13.05
CA ASP A 82 -5.62 -6.88 -12.74
C ASP A 82 -5.77 -6.55 -11.25
N ALA A 83 -5.29 -7.43 -10.34
CA ALA A 83 -5.30 -7.17 -8.91
C ALA A 83 -4.34 -6.02 -8.55
N TYR A 84 -3.18 -5.92 -9.21
CA TYR A 84 -2.22 -4.84 -8.95
C TYR A 84 -2.74 -3.47 -9.42
N LYS A 85 -3.52 -3.40 -10.51
CA LYS A 85 -4.27 -2.18 -10.88
C LYS A 85 -5.29 -1.80 -9.82
N ALA A 86 -6.08 -2.76 -9.34
CA ALA A 86 -7.07 -2.50 -8.30
C ALA A 86 -6.44 -2.07 -6.96
N TRP A 87 -5.23 -2.55 -6.64
CA TRP A 87 -4.44 -2.09 -5.50
C TRP A 87 -4.17 -0.58 -5.56
N GLN A 88 -3.94 0.00 -6.75
CA GLN A 88 -3.65 1.42 -6.89
C GLN A 88 -4.77 2.32 -6.34
N HIS A 89 -6.02 1.85 -6.36
CA HIS A 89 -7.19 2.58 -5.86
C HIS A 89 -7.39 2.45 -4.33
N VAL A 90 -6.62 1.61 -3.64
CA VAL A 90 -6.69 1.45 -2.17
C VAL A 90 -5.38 1.82 -1.47
N GLU A 91 -4.26 1.88 -2.20
CA GLU A 91 -2.93 2.15 -1.65
C GLU A 91 -2.86 3.48 -0.88
N MET A 92 -3.65 4.46 -1.28
CA MET A 92 -3.74 5.76 -0.64
C MET A 92 -4.33 5.69 0.78
N PHE A 93 -5.24 4.74 1.05
CA PHE A 93 -5.98 4.66 2.32
C PHE A 93 -5.24 3.85 3.39
N ASP A 94 -4.00 4.27 3.73
CA ASP A 94 -3.13 3.61 4.72
C ASP A 94 -3.33 4.24 6.11
N ILE A 95 -4.58 4.26 6.56
CA ILE A 95 -5.03 4.78 7.86
C ILE A 95 -5.72 3.70 8.67
N ASN A 96 -5.87 3.91 9.99
CA ASN A 96 -6.48 2.97 10.93
C ASN A 96 -5.77 1.59 10.88
N MET A 97 -6.49 0.47 10.74
CA MET A 97 -5.90 -0.86 10.69
C MET A 97 -4.83 -1.01 9.61
N ALA A 98 -4.98 -0.37 8.45
CA ALA A 98 -3.98 -0.43 7.39
C ALA A 98 -2.63 0.14 7.85
N GLU A 99 -2.64 1.28 8.56
CA GLU A 99 -1.44 1.86 9.18
C GLU A 99 -0.89 0.94 10.27
N ASP A 100 -1.75 0.45 11.17
CA ASP A 100 -1.37 -0.37 12.32
C ASP A 100 -0.59 -1.63 11.92
N ILE A 101 -0.98 -2.29 10.83
CA ILE A 101 -0.31 -3.49 10.32
C ILE A 101 0.78 -3.22 9.28
N ASN A 102 1.09 -1.94 8.99
CA ASN A 102 2.02 -1.54 7.91
C ASN A 102 1.61 -2.08 6.52
N TYR A 103 0.31 -2.06 6.22
CA TYR A 103 -0.28 -2.73 5.07
C TYR A 103 0.37 -2.32 3.74
N ARG A 104 0.53 -1.02 3.49
CA ARG A 104 1.19 -0.51 2.27
C ARG A 104 2.58 -1.11 2.07
N LYS A 105 3.37 -1.26 3.14
CA LYS A 105 4.72 -1.86 3.06
C LYS A 105 4.68 -3.35 2.80
N LYS A 106 3.72 -4.07 3.42
CA LYS A 106 3.54 -5.50 3.19
C LYS A 106 3.14 -5.79 1.74
N ILE A 107 2.25 -4.98 1.18
CA ILE A 107 1.68 -5.24 -0.13
C ILE A 107 2.56 -4.74 -1.27
N ASN A 108 3.31 -3.63 -1.08
CA ASN A 108 3.96 -2.95 -2.21
C ASN A 108 5.36 -2.41 -1.89
N SER A 109 6.24 -3.23 -1.29
CA SER A 109 7.66 -2.90 -1.10
C SER A 109 8.47 -3.27 -2.34
N TYR A 110 8.93 -2.29 -3.10
CA TYR A 110 9.79 -2.49 -4.26
C TYR A 110 11.08 -1.66 -4.19
N PRO A 111 12.20 -2.13 -4.80
CA PRO A 111 12.34 -3.43 -5.46
C PRO A 111 12.22 -4.58 -4.47
N CYS A 112 11.71 -5.74 -4.91
CA CYS A 112 11.69 -6.93 -4.07
C CYS A 112 13.10 -7.47 -3.82
N ASN A 113 13.29 -8.18 -2.72
CA ASN A 113 14.55 -8.82 -2.38
C ASN A 113 14.56 -10.28 -2.85
N THR A 114 15.01 -10.51 -4.08
CA THR A 114 15.02 -11.84 -4.70
C THR A 114 15.84 -12.87 -3.90
N ALA A 115 16.97 -12.46 -3.30
CA ALA A 115 17.77 -13.35 -2.46
C ALA A 115 16.99 -13.80 -1.22
N ARG A 116 16.22 -12.93 -0.59
CA ARG A 116 15.36 -13.29 0.55
C ARG A 116 14.21 -14.19 0.10
N ILE A 117 13.59 -13.91 -1.05
CA ILE A 117 12.54 -14.75 -1.64
C ILE A 117 13.05 -16.18 -1.83
N GLU A 118 14.20 -16.35 -2.49
CA GLU A 118 14.80 -17.65 -2.73
C GLU A 118 15.16 -18.38 -1.42
N LEU A 119 15.69 -17.67 -0.43
CA LEU A 119 15.96 -18.24 0.90
C LEU A 119 14.67 -18.71 1.60
N ASN A 120 13.60 -17.93 1.52
CA ASN A 120 12.30 -18.28 2.10
C ASN A 120 11.74 -19.55 1.42
N ILE A 121 11.81 -19.63 0.10
CA ILE A 121 11.36 -20.79 -0.67
C ILE A 121 12.13 -22.04 -0.27
N MET A 122 13.48 -21.96 -0.19
CA MET A 122 14.33 -23.13 0.05
C MET A 122 14.30 -23.61 1.50
N ASN A 123 14.22 -22.70 2.45
CA ASN A 123 14.34 -23.02 3.87
C ASN A 123 13.00 -23.14 4.60
N GLY A 124 11.94 -22.52 4.08
CA GLY A 124 10.67 -22.35 4.80
C GLY A 124 10.84 -21.45 6.03
N GLY A 125 9.84 -21.47 6.93
CA GLY A 125 9.92 -20.80 8.24
C GLY A 125 9.96 -19.27 8.18
N TYR A 126 9.44 -18.66 7.11
CA TYR A 126 9.27 -17.21 6.98
C TYR A 126 8.02 -16.72 7.73
N ASP A 127 8.09 -15.46 8.16
CA ASP A 127 7.00 -14.76 8.83
C ASP A 127 6.75 -13.46 8.10
N PHE A 128 5.57 -13.30 7.50
CA PHE A 128 5.19 -12.09 6.77
C PHE A 128 4.81 -10.92 7.70
N ASP A 129 4.68 -11.15 9.00
CA ASP A 129 4.54 -10.06 9.97
C ASP A 129 5.89 -9.45 10.39
N ASP A 130 7.00 -10.17 10.18
CA ASP A 130 8.33 -9.63 10.43
C ASP A 130 8.70 -8.57 9.36
N PRO A 131 9.03 -7.32 9.77
CA PRO A 131 9.45 -6.26 8.85
C PRO A 131 10.62 -6.61 7.94
N ASN A 132 11.47 -7.55 8.33
CA ASN A 132 12.58 -8.04 7.50
C ASN A 132 12.10 -8.80 6.25
N HIS A 133 10.83 -9.20 6.18
CA HIS A 133 10.24 -9.90 5.05
C HIS A 133 9.39 -9.01 4.14
N TYR A 134 9.20 -7.71 4.44
CA TYR A 134 8.35 -6.83 3.61
C TYR A 134 8.79 -6.77 2.13
N ALA A 135 10.09 -6.81 1.85
CA ALA A 135 10.58 -6.87 0.47
C ALA A 135 10.60 -8.29 -0.15
N ALA A 136 10.04 -9.28 0.56
CA ALA A 136 9.90 -10.66 0.09
C ALA A 136 8.44 -11.13 0.11
N GLN A 137 7.48 -10.20 0.08
CA GLN A 137 6.05 -10.47 0.01
C GLN A 137 5.37 -9.41 -0.87
N GLY A 138 4.05 -9.48 -1.02
CA GLY A 138 3.29 -8.50 -1.78
C GLY A 138 3.44 -8.61 -3.30
N PHE A 139 2.90 -7.62 -4.01
CA PHE A 139 2.87 -7.60 -5.48
C PHE A 139 4.24 -7.65 -6.16
N PRO A 140 5.30 -6.95 -5.66
CA PRO A 140 6.62 -7.04 -6.29
C PRO A 140 7.26 -8.42 -6.18
N THR A 141 6.96 -9.18 -5.11
CA THR A 141 7.38 -10.58 -4.98
C THR A 141 6.62 -11.48 -5.95
N LEU A 142 5.30 -11.25 -6.13
CA LEU A 142 4.53 -11.96 -7.15
C LEU A 142 5.05 -11.67 -8.56
N ASP A 143 5.44 -10.42 -8.86
CA ASP A 143 6.08 -10.07 -10.13
C ASP A 143 7.34 -10.91 -10.38
N TYR A 144 8.22 -11.04 -9.37
CA TYR A 144 9.41 -11.89 -9.49
C TYR A 144 9.05 -13.37 -9.71
N LEU A 145 8.11 -13.90 -8.94
CA LEU A 145 7.69 -15.31 -9.04
C LEU A 145 7.03 -15.63 -10.40
N ILE A 146 6.26 -14.71 -10.96
CA ILE A 146 5.56 -14.92 -12.22
C ILE A 146 6.45 -14.61 -13.44
N ASN A 147 7.20 -13.50 -13.40
CA ASN A 147 7.88 -12.92 -14.56
C ASN A 147 9.43 -12.90 -14.45
N GLY A 148 9.97 -13.03 -13.23
CA GLY A 148 11.40 -12.80 -12.95
C GLY A 148 12.22 -14.06 -12.72
N LEU A 149 11.61 -15.24 -12.60
CA LEU A 149 12.34 -16.48 -12.33
C LEU A 149 13.23 -16.86 -13.52
N PRO A 150 14.52 -17.20 -13.28
CA PRO A 150 15.48 -17.46 -14.35
C PRO A 150 15.09 -18.56 -15.34
N ASN A 151 14.37 -19.58 -14.87
CA ASN A 151 13.95 -20.72 -15.69
C ASN A 151 12.44 -20.70 -16.01
N GLY A 152 11.75 -19.58 -15.76
CA GLY A 152 10.32 -19.43 -16.01
C GLY A 152 9.49 -20.57 -15.39
N ILE A 153 8.63 -21.19 -16.20
CA ILE A 153 7.76 -22.28 -15.74
C ILE A 153 8.53 -23.52 -15.23
N SER A 154 9.78 -23.74 -15.66
CA SER A 154 10.56 -24.87 -15.19
C SER A 154 10.90 -24.81 -13.70
N ASN A 155 10.84 -23.63 -13.09
CA ASN A 155 10.94 -23.49 -11.64
C ASN A 155 9.77 -24.20 -10.92
N TYR A 156 8.59 -24.23 -11.52
CA TYR A 156 7.37 -24.84 -10.97
C TYR A 156 7.19 -26.32 -11.30
N THR A 157 7.83 -26.82 -12.38
CA THR A 157 7.74 -28.22 -12.81
C THR A 157 8.96 -29.05 -12.41
N GLY A 158 10.04 -28.41 -11.92
CA GLY A 158 11.25 -29.07 -11.47
C GLY A 158 11.14 -29.67 -10.06
N ALA A 159 12.26 -30.18 -9.54
CA ALA A 159 12.32 -30.83 -8.22
C ALA A 159 11.88 -29.94 -7.04
N SER A 160 12.08 -28.63 -7.15
CA SER A 160 11.65 -27.64 -6.15
C SER A 160 10.29 -27.00 -6.46
N GLY A 161 9.57 -27.51 -7.47
CA GLY A 161 8.35 -26.86 -7.98
C GLY A 161 7.27 -26.66 -6.93
N SER A 162 7.07 -27.63 -6.05
CA SER A 162 6.10 -27.52 -4.95
C SER A 162 6.46 -26.42 -3.95
N MET A 163 7.74 -26.11 -3.74
CA MET A 163 8.19 -25.04 -2.83
C MET A 163 7.90 -23.66 -3.45
N TYR A 164 8.20 -23.47 -4.74
CA TYR A 164 7.87 -22.23 -5.46
C TYR A 164 6.35 -21.99 -5.48
N LEU A 165 5.58 -23.04 -5.78
CA LEU A 165 4.13 -22.97 -5.81
C LEU A 165 3.55 -22.65 -4.43
N GLY A 166 4.04 -23.32 -3.38
CA GLY A 166 3.64 -23.06 -1.99
C GLY A 166 3.89 -21.61 -1.60
N TYR A 167 5.08 -21.09 -1.91
CA TYR A 167 5.41 -19.68 -1.60
C TYR A 167 4.54 -18.69 -2.36
N LEU A 168 4.27 -18.94 -3.64
CA LEU A 168 3.34 -18.14 -4.45
C LEU A 168 1.94 -18.10 -3.82
N GLN A 169 1.42 -19.25 -3.36
CA GLN A 169 0.13 -19.35 -2.70
C GLN A 169 0.12 -18.62 -1.35
N ASP A 170 1.17 -18.76 -0.55
CA ASP A 170 1.27 -18.13 0.77
C ASP A 170 1.31 -16.60 0.67
N VAL A 171 2.06 -16.04 -0.30
CA VAL A 171 2.09 -14.58 -0.54
C VAL A 171 0.70 -14.06 -0.93
N ILE A 172 -0.02 -14.75 -1.82
CA ILE A 172 -1.37 -14.35 -2.23
C ILE A 172 -2.34 -14.45 -1.05
N ASN A 173 -2.25 -15.51 -0.26
CA ASN A 173 -3.10 -15.70 0.90
C ASN A 173 -2.89 -14.61 1.96
N ASP A 174 -1.63 -14.21 2.22
CA ASP A 174 -1.32 -13.10 3.13
C ASP A 174 -1.94 -11.78 2.65
N ILE A 175 -1.77 -11.44 1.36
CA ILE A 175 -2.42 -10.26 0.77
C ILE A 175 -3.93 -10.30 0.98
N LYS A 176 -4.58 -11.45 0.71
CA LYS A 176 -6.03 -11.61 0.85
C LYS A 176 -6.52 -11.48 2.27
N ILE A 177 -5.85 -12.12 3.23
CA ILE A 177 -6.23 -12.06 4.65
C ILE A 177 -6.17 -10.62 5.12
N ASN A 178 -5.06 -9.93 4.89
CA ASN A 178 -4.88 -8.54 5.30
C ASN A 178 -5.90 -7.61 4.62
N THR A 179 -6.13 -7.77 3.31
CA THR A 179 -7.13 -6.98 2.57
C THR A 179 -8.54 -7.19 3.12
N ASN A 180 -8.93 -8.44 3.39
CA ASN A 180 -10.27 -8.73 3.91
C ASN A 180 -10.46 -8.21 5.33
N ASN A 181 -9.43 -8.24 6.17
CA ASN A 181 -9.48 -7.67 7.51
C ASN A 181 -9.72 -6.15 7.46
N ILE A 182 -8.97 -5.43 6.62
CA ILE A 182 -9.12 -3.98 6.44
C ILE A 182 -10.47 -3.63 5.82
N LYS A 183 -10.91 -4.37 4.78
CA LYS A 183 -12.24 -4.19 4.20
C LYS A 183 -13.36 -4.35 5.25
N ASN A 184 -13.26 -5.38 6.08
CA ASN A 184 -14.24 -5.62 7.14
C ASN A 184 -14.20 -4.54 8.21
N GLU A 185 -13.02 -4.03 8.54
CA GLU A 185 -12.86 -2.90 9.45
C GLU A 185 -13.54 -1.65 8.90
N TRP A 186 -13.34 -1.31 7.63
CA TRP A 186 -14.03 -0.18 6.98
C TRP A 186 -15.55 -0.28 7.06
N VAL A 187 -16.11 -1.48 6.86
CA VAL A 187 -17.56 -1.72 6.98
C VAL A 187 -18.03 -1.63 8.43
N THR A 188 -17.30 -2.26 9.36
CA THR A 188 -17.71 -2.37 10.77
C THR A 188 -17.59 -1.03 11.48
N ASN A 189 -16.49 -0.29 11.28
CA ASN A 189 -16.17 0.96 11.96
C ASN A 189 -16.56 2.21 11.15
N ARG A 190 -17.32 2.03 10.05
CA ARG A 190 -17.80 3.11 9.19
C ARG A 190 -18.42 4.27 9.98
N ASN A 191 -19.32 3.98 10.91
CA ASN A 191 -20.06 5.02 11.64
C ASN A 191 -19.14 5.82 12.57
N GLU A 192 -18.12 5.19 13.16
CA GLU A 192 -17.11 5.86 13.96
C GLU A 192 -16.27 6.80 13.09
N PHE A 193 -15.80 6.30 11.94
CA PHE A 193 -15.02 7.11 11.01
C PHE A 193 -15.78 8.32 10.49
N VAL A 194 -17.01 8.13 10.03
CA VAL A 194 -17.86 9.20 9.49
C VAL A 194 -18.28 10.19 10.58
N GLY A 195 -18.47 9.73 11.83
CA GLY A 195 -18.85 10.56 12.98
C GLY A 195 -17.68 11.37 13.56
N SER A 196 -16.44 11.11 13.20
CA SER A 196 -15.25 11.82 13.68
C SER A 196 -15.02 13.13 12.89
N ILE A 197 -15.91 14.12 13.13
CA ILE A 197 -16.01 15.36 12.37
C ILE A 197 -15.24 16.55 12.97
N ASP A 198 -14.56 16.35 14.09
CA ASP A 198 -13.78 17.40 14.76
C ASP A 198 -12.64 17.92 13.87
N ASN A 199 -12.11 19.08 14.24
CA ASN A 199 -10.92 19.64 13.59
C ASN A 199 -9.67 19.40 14.45
N THR A 200 -9.37 18.14 14.70
CA THR A 200 -8.20 17.70 15.48
C THR A 200 -7.29 16.82 14.61
N ALA A 201 -6.01 16.70 14.98
CA ALA A 201 -5.04 15.88 14.25
C ALA A 201 -5.48 14.41 14.11
N THR A 202 -6.30 13.91 15.03
CA THR A 202 -6.78 12.52 15.06
C THR A 202 -8.14 12.32 14.41
N SER A 203 -8.82 13.40 13.98
CA SER A 203 -10.12 13.30 13.29
C SER A 203 -9.97 12.72 11.88
N SER A 204 -11.05 12.09 11.41
CA SER A 204 -11.05 11.32 10.17
C SER A 204 -10.64 12.14 8.94
N LEU A 205 -11.14 13.36 8.79
CA LEU A 205 -10.78 14.21 7.66
C LEU A 205 -9.30 14.59 7.68
N ASN A 206 -8.74 14.90 8.85
CA ASN A 206 -7.34 15.27 8.98
C ASN A 206 -6.42 14.08 8.72
N LYS A 207 -6.75 12.87 9.24
CA LYS A 207 -6.03 11.64 8.92
C LYS A 207 -6.03 11.37 7.42
N LEU A 208 -7.21 11.41 6.79
CA LEU A 208 -7.37 11.19 5.35
C LEU A 208 -6.59 12.20 4.51
N THR A 209 -6.65 13.48 4.88
CA THR A 209 -5.93 14.55 4.16
C THR A 209 -4.41 14.37 4.30
N ASN A 210 -3.92 14.05 5.48
CA ASN A 210 -2.49 13.84 5.72
C ASN A 210 -1.97 12.63 4.95
N ASP A 211 -2.73 11.53 4.92
CA ASP A 211 -2.35 10.33 4.17
C ASP A 211 -2.40 10.57 2.66
N PHE A 212 -3.39 11.31 2.17
CA PHE A 212 -3.45 11.76 0.76
C PHE A 212 -2.19 12.56 0.38
N ILE A 213 -1.82 13.56 1.17
CA ILE A 213 -0.63 14.39 0.91
C ILE A 213 0.63 13.52 0.94
N PHE A 214 0.75 12.65 1.95
CA PHE A 214 1.88 11.72 2.05
C PHE A 214 1.95 10.79 0.85
N TYR A 215 0.84 10.18 0.46
CA TYR A 215 0.79 9.28 -0.69
C TYR A 215 1.14 10.00 -1.99
N TYR A 216 0.56 11.18 -2.23
CA TYR A 216 0.87 11.97 -3.42
C TYR A 216 2.37 12.32 -3.51
N GLU A 217 2.95 12.84 -2.42
CA GLU A 217 4.35 13.27 -2.40
C GLU A 217 5.33 12.09 -2.33
N LYS A 218 5.08 11.11 -1.49
CA LYS A 218 6.00 9.99 -1.28
C LYS A 218 5.68 8.79 -2.17
N GLY A 219 4.42 8.34 -2.18
CA GLY A 219 3.98 7.19 -2.96
C GLY A 219 4.11 7.44 -4.45
N MET A 220 3.41 8.44 -4.95
CA MET A 220 3.37 8.73 -6.39
C MET A 220 4.60 9.50 -6.87
N ARG A 221 4.77 10.74 -6.42
CA ARG A 221 5.79 11.63 -6.97
C ARG A 221 7.21 11.15 -6.73
N ALA A 222 7.55 10.68 -5.54
CA ALA A 222 8.88 10.21 -5.24
C ALA A 222 9.10 8.77 -5.68
N ASN A 223 8.30 7.80 -5.19
CA ASN A 223 8.56 6.39 -5.39
C ASN A 223 8.27 5.93 -6.83
N LYS A 224 7.09 6.29 -7.38
CA LYS A 224 6.69 5.82 -8.71
C LYS A 224 7.41 6.58 -9.85
N ILE A 225 7.89 7.82 -9.61
CA ILE A 225 8.50 8.67 -10.65
C ILE A 225 9.94 9.07 -10.28
N GLY A 226 10.11 9.84 -9.21
CA GLY A 226 11.37 10.55 -8.92
C GLY A 226 12.57 9.63 -8.70
N ILE A 227 12.40 8.54 -7.96
CA ILE A 227 13.45 7.56 -7.72
C ILE A 227 13.81 6.82 -9.01
N PRO A 228 12.86 6.23 -9.77
CA PRO A 228 13.17 5.56 -11.02
C PRO A 228 13.90 6.42 -12.05
N VAL A 229 13.53 7.69 -12.20
CA VAL A 229 14.18 8.60 -13.17
C VAL A 229 15.46 9.25 -12.63
N GLY A 230 15.82 9.01 -11.37
CA GLY A 230 17.09 9.43 -10.79
C GLY A 230 17.13 10.87 -10.26
N ILE A 231 15.97 11.48 -9.94
CA ILE A 231 15.93 12.85 -9.38
C ILE A 231 16.74 12.95 -8.08
N PHE A 232 16.73 11.91 -7.25
CA PHE A 232 17.41 11.91 -5.95
C PHE A 232 18.81 11.29 -5.97
N SER A 233 19.16 10.53 -7.00
CA SER A 233 20.44 9.80 -7.11
C SER A 233 21.36 10.34 -8.20
N GLY A 234 20.88 11.25 -9.05
CA GLY A 234 21.63 11.78 -10.21
C GLY A 234 21.77 10.78 -11.36
N SER A 235 21.27 9.55 -11.23
CA SER A 235 21.22 8.53 -12.29
C SER A 235 19.93 7.72 -12.20
N ALA A 236 19.39 7.29 -13.34
CA ALA A 236 18.18 6.51 -13.38
C ALA A 236 18.35 5.15 -12.67
N LEU A 237 17.33 4.76 -11.92
CA LEU A 237 17.23 3.50 -11.18
C LEU A 237 16.02 2.70 -11.70
N PRO A 238 16.08 2.19 -12.94
CA PRO A 238 14.92 1.57 -13.61
C PRO A 238 14.41 0.31 -12.92
N GLN A 239 15.23 -0.31 -12.04
CA GLN A 239 14.80 -1.44 -11.20
C GLN A 239 13.92 -1.02 -10.02
N ASN A 240 13.86 0.27 -9.70
CA ASN A 240 13.05 0.79 -8.59
C ASN A 240 11.67 1.25 -9.08
N VAL A 241 11.01 0.40 -9.87
CA VAL A 241 9.66 0.62 -10.38
C VAL A 241 8.74 -0.50 -9.91
N GLU A 242 7.46 -0.20 -9.79
CA GLU A 242 6.45 -1.24 -9.61
C GLU A 242 6.46 -2.19 -10.80
N CYS A 243 6.17 -3.47 -10.54
CA CYS A 243 6.14 -4.54 -11.53
C CYS A 243 7.36 -4.54 -12.47
N TYR A 244 8.56 -4.49 -11.90
CA TYR A 244 9.82 -4.38 -12.65
C TYR A 244 9.98 -5.46 -13.72
N TYR A 245 9.77 -6.74 -13.37
CA TYR A 245 9.96 -7.87 -14.29
C TYR A 245 8.91 -7.88 -15.41
N TYR A 246 7.66 -7.65 -15.08
CA TYR A 246 6.59 -7.52 -16.06
C TYR A 246 6.77 -6.29 -16.96
N ASN A 247 7.29 -5.20 -16.40
CA ASN A 247 7.63 -4.01 -17.18
C ASN A 247 8.77 -4.27 -18.19
N LEU A 248 9.73 -5.14 -17.86
CA LEU A 248 10.76 -5.57 -18.83
C LEU A 248 10.14 -6.31 -20.02
N LYS A 249 9.07 -7.08 -19.78
CA LYS A 249 8.34 -7.83 -20.81
C LYS A 249 7.43 -6.93 -21.66
N THR A 250 6.73 -5.98 -21.04
CA THR A 250 5.67 -5.17 -21.68
C THR A 250 6.12 -3.78 -22.09
N GLY A 251 7.13 -3.22 -21.45
CA GLY A 251 7.66 -1.88 -21.69
C GLY A 251 6.85 -0.72 -21.09
N ASN A 252 5.66 -0.97 -20.54
CA ASN A 252 4.77 0.10 -20.07
C ASN A 252 3.95 -0.21 -18.82
N ALA A 253 4.11 -1.36 -18.19
CA ALA A 253 3.29 -1.79 -17.06
C ALA A 253 3.38 -0.83 -15.86
N SER A 254 4.59 -0.39 -15.49
CA SER A 254 4.77 0.60 -14.41
C SER A 254 4.09 1.94 -14.71
N LYS A 255 4.04 2.35 -15.99
CA LYS A 255 3.30 3.55 -16.41
C LYS A 255 1.79 3.36 -16.25
N ILE A 256 1.27 2.17 -16.58
CA ILE A 256 -0.16 1.86 -16.40
C ILE A 256 -0.50 1.95 -14.91
N LEU A 257 0.28 1.32 -14.02
CA LEU A 257 0.03 1.40 -12.57
C LEU A 257 0.10 2.84 -12.04
N LEU A 258 1.03 3.66 -12.55
CA LEU A 258 1.08 5.08 -12.17
C LEU A 258 -0.19 5.84 -12.58
N LEU A 259 -0.73 5.59 -13.77
CA LEU A 259 -1.96 6.23 -14.24
C LEU A 259 -3.17 5.78 -13.42
N GLU A 260 -3.30 4.48 -13.14
CA GLU A 260 -4.35 3.96 -12.24
C GLU A 260 -4.29 4.58 -10.83
N ALA A 261 -3.08 4.84 -10.32
CA ALA A 261 -2.89 5.50 -9.02
C ALA A 261 -3.24 6.99 -9.03
N PHE A 262 -3.29 7.61 -10.21
CA PHE A 262 -3.63 9.03 -10.38
C PHE A 262 -5.13 9.25 -10.57
N ASP A 263 -5.84 8.29 -11.16
CA ASP A 263 -7.28 8.31 -11.42
C ASP A 263 -8.10 8.08 -10.13
#